data_e53ac217c8935bbf75e4dc8b48079c6d
#
_entry.id   e53ac217c8935bbf75e4dc8b48079c6d
#
_cell.length_a   1.000
_cell.length_b   1.000
_cell.length_c   1.000
_cell.angle_alpha   90.00
_cell.angle_beta   90.00
_cell.angle_gamma   90.00
#
_symmetry.space_group_name_H-M   'P 1'
#
loop_
_entity.id
_entity.type
_entity.pdbx_description
1 polymer ?
#
loop_
_entity_poly.entity_id
_entity_poly.type
_entity_poly.pdbx_seq_one_letter_code
_entity_poly.pdbx_strand_id
1 'polypeptide(L)'
;LNGLDCIVIGYHAGDFDDYRLMCEQAGPGSPERQIYRKEHLVVDGRPMPWLEAFSHLRNRATGRSDRYHVGEVFNLATLYLTNHLRRHGYTAEPVSLFGAEQEQLAALLAERPRMVAITTTFYVNILPVVQIVEFVRKHAPDTHIVVGGPLIDNLCLGGLTETLQDMFFAMGADSYVQESQGEQALVEVCAALTAGVPLDGVANVIHCPEDVWTLTRRRPEANDLDACSIDWSGFTAQQIGATAQTRTARSCAFKCAFCDYPSRAGALATASVDTVRHELRALADKGVRNVVFVDDTFNVPPKRFKELCRMMIEEDLGLRWYSYLRCSNARDEETFDLAARSGCSGVFLGIESGDAQVLQNMNKLAQDSQYRTGIARLKERGITTFASIIIGFPGENERTVANTVDFLNETAPDFWRAQAWWGNERSPVYRSKELYGIKGGAYSWEHFTMNSREAAAHCDAMFDAVTASTWLPLYDFDFWSLPYLAGKNVSVAALRPLLETSQCLMRERDAVSPDPVRVAVLEREFADSVAALDVEPAKYQW
;
A
#
# COMPACT_ATOMS: atom_id res chain seq x y z
N LEU A 1 -12.64 -36.98 -6.38
CA LEU A 1 -11.84 -36.43 -5.29
C LEU A 1 -11.76 -34.92 -5.49
N ASN A 2 -12.64 -34.14 -4.82
CA ASN A 2 -12.59 -32.68 -4.83
C ASN A 2 -11.49 -32.25 -3.86
N GLY A 3 -10.23 -32.27 -4.30
CA GLY A 3 -9.12 -31.66 -3.58
C GLY A 3 -9.12 -30.14 -3.76
N LEU A 4 -8.37 -29.41 -2.94
CA LEU A 4 -8.15 -27.98 -3.08
C LEU A 4 -7.37 -27.68 -4.37
N ASP A 5 -7.90 -26.82 -5.25
CA ASP A 5 -7.24 -26.48 -6.50
C ASP A 5 -6.14 -25.43 -6.31
N CYS A 6 -6.41 -24.39 -5.50
CA CYS A 6 -5.46 -23.28 -5.34
C CYS A 6 -5.45 -22.73 -3.91
N ILE A 7 -4.26 -22.38 -3.42
CA ILE A 7 -4.08 -21.46 -2.29
C ILE A 7 -3.56 -20.13 -2.86
N VAL A 8 -4.17 -19.01 -2.49
CA VAL A 8 -3.73 -17.66 -2.92
C VAL A 8 -3.09 -16.94 -1.74
N ILE A 9 -1.79 -16.66 -1.81
CA ILE A 9 -1.02 -16.01 -0.74
C ILE A 9 -0.83 -14.53 -1.09
N GLY A 10 -1.18 -13.65 -0.14
CA GLY A 10 -1.18 -12.21 -0.31
C GLY A 10 0.04 -11.51 0.28
N TYR A 11 -0.11 -10.94 1.47
CA TYR A 11 0.89 -10.09 2.08
C TYR A 11 1.94 -10.88 2.86
N HIS A 12 3.18 -10.44 2.76
CA HIS A 12 4.29 -10.87 3.62
C HIS A 12 4.89 -9.63 4.27
N ALA A 13 4.85 -9.55 5.59
CA ALA A 13 5.34 -8.39 6.37
C ALA A 13 6.84 -8.41 6.28
N GLY A 14 7.73 -8.62 5.76
CA GLY A 14 9.19 -8.58 5.86
C GLY A 14 9.68 -8.60 7.31
N ASP A 15 10.92 -8.88 7.52
CA ASP A 15 11.59 -8.77 8.80
C ASP A 15 12.12 -7.34 9.00
N PHE A 16 11.78 -6.71 10.12
CA PHE A 16 12.25 -5.35 10.41
C PHE A 16 13.75 -5.31 10.70
N ASP A 17 14.31 -6.36 11.28
CA ASP A 17 15.75 -6.44 11.52
C ASP A 17 16.53 -6.57 10.20
N ASP A 18 16.03 -7.31 9.22
CA ASP A 18 16.59 -7.37 7.87
C ASP A 18 16.54 -6.00 7.19
N TYR A 19 15.40 -5.30 7.28
CA TYR A 19 15.27 -3.94 6.77
C TYR A 19 16.24 -2.97 7.44
N ARG A 20 16.36 -3.02 8.77
CA ARG A 20 17.33 -2.24 9.55
C ARG A 20 18.76 -2.48 9.08
N LEU A 21 19.15 -3.74 8.96
CA LEU A 21 20.50 -4.10 8.50
C LEU A 21 20.80 -3.57 7.08
N MET A 22 19.85 -3.70 6.17
CA MET A 22 19.95 -3.16 4.81
C MET A 22 20.17 -1.64 4.84
N CYS A 23 19.38 -0.90 5.63
CA CYS A 23 19.51 0.54 5.76
C CYS A 23 20.83 0.96 6.43
N GLU A 24 21.32 0.19 7.40
CA GLU A 24 22.61 0.43 8.06
C GLU A 24 23.78 0.20 7.10
N GLN A 25 23.71 -0.82 6.25
CA GLN A 25 24.73 -1.14 5.23
C GLN A 25 24.81 -0.09 4.12
N ALA A 26 23.71 0.58 3.80
CA ALA A 26 23.68 1.66 2.82
C ALA A 26 24.54 2.88 3.23
N GLY A 27 24.89 2.96 4.52
CA GLY A 27 25.84 3.93 5.06
C GLY A 27 25.24 5.30 5.43
N PRO A 28 26.00 6.12 6.16
CA PRO A 28 25.55 7.44 6.58
C PRO A 28 25.25 8.35 5.38
N GLY A 29 24.13 9.09 5.43
CA GLY A 29 23.72 10.03 4.37
C GLY A 29 23.11 9.37 3.14
N SER A 30 22.91 8.03 3.11
CA SER A 30 22.10 7.40 2.09
C SER A 30 20.61 7.71 2.32
N PRO A 31 19.78 7.76 1.24
CA PRO A 31 18.34 7.94 1.37
C PRO A 31 17.69 6.89 2.28
N GLU A 32 18.09 5.63 2.14
CA GLU A 32 17.57 4.50 2.91
C GLU A 32 17.84 4.70 4.41
N ARG A 33 19.06 5.11 4.77
CA ARG A 33 19.43 5.34 6.18
C ARG A 33 18.67 6.51 6.79
N GLN A 34 18.46 7.58 6.04
CA GLN A 34 17.73 8.77 6.49
C GLN A 34 16.25 8.47 6.67
N ILE A 35 15.65 7.72 5.74
CA ILE A 35 14.24 7.28 5.84
C ILE A 35 14.07 6.41 7.08
N TYR A 36 14.90 5.38 7.25
CA TYR A 36 14.85 4.45 8.39
C TYR A 36 14.81 5.14 9.75
N ARG A 37 15.58 6.21 9.96
CA ARG A 37 15.64 6.94 11.23
C ARG A 37 14.29 7.48 11.70
N LYS A 38 13.33 7.68 10.79
CA LYS A 38 12.00 8.26 11.04
C LYS A 38 10.85 7.26 10.93
N GLU A 39 11.18 5.99 10.80
CA GLU A 39 10.19 4.91 10.62
C GLU A 39 10.05 3.99 11.83
N HIS A 40 10.81 4.22 12.90
CA HIS A 40 10.78 3.37 14.07
C HIS A 40 10.87 4.16 15.38
N LEU A 41 10.38 3.54 16.43
CA LEU A 41 10.58 3.98 17.80
C LEU A 41 11.65 3.09 18.47
N VAL A 42 12.26 3.59 19.55
CA VAL A 42 13.08 2.74 20.41
C VAL A 42 12.32 2.59 21.73
N VAL A 43 11.91 1.38 22.04
CA VAL A 43 11.18 1.03 23.25
C VAL A 43 11.98 -0.02 24.02
N ASP A 44 12.19 0.21 25.29
CA ASP A 44 13.03 -0.66 26.15
C ASP A 44 14.43 -0.93 25.55
N GLY A 45 15.02 0.08 24.88
CA GLY A 45 16.31 0.01 24.21
C GLY A 45 16.33 -0.71 22.87
N ARG A 46 15.19 -1.16 22.35
CA ARG A 46 15.03 -1.90 21.09
C ARG A 46 14.36 -1.04 20.02
N PRO A 47 14.91 -0.89 18.81
CA PRO A 47 14.21 -0.28 17.70
C PRO A 47 13.03 -1.17 17.26
N MET A 48 11.87 -0.57 17.12
CA MET A 48 10.62 -1.25 16.73
C MET A 48 9.83 -0.38 15.77
N PRO A 49 9.18 -0.92 14.73
CA PRO A 49 8.14 -0.24 13.98
C PRO A 49 7.02 0.27 14.91
N TRP A 50 6.24 1.23 14.44
CA TRP A 50 5.27 1.91 15.31
C TRP A 50 4.17 0.97 15.86
N LEU A 51 3.60 0.11 15.02
CA LEU A 51 2.57 -0.87 15.46
C LEU A 51 3.15 -2.00 16.32
N GLU A 52 4.43 -2.38 16.09
CA GLU A 52 5.12 -3.33 16.97
C GLU A 52 5.32 -2.71 18.35
N ALA A 53 5.80 -1.46 18.44
CA ALA A 53 5.94 -0.72 19.69
C ALA A 53 4.59 -0.57 20.42
N PHE A 54 3.53 -0.25 19.66
CA PHE A 54 2.16 -0.19 20.16
C PHE A 54 1.71 -1.54 20.73
N SER A 55 1.91 -2.64 20.01
CA SER A 55 1.59 -4.00 20.45
C SER A 55 2.34 -4.37 21.72
N HIS A 56 3.65 -4.12 21.75
CA HIS A 56 4.52 -4.39 22.91
C HIS A 56 4.03 -3.68 24.17
N LEU A 57 3.74 -2.39 24.08
CA LEU A 57 3.28 -1.59 25.22
C LEU A 57 1.87 -2.00 25.68
N ARG A 58 0.96 -2.28 24.74
CA ARG A 58 -0.38 -2.81 25.06
C ARG A 58 -0.32 -4.15 25.79
N ASN A 59 0.49 -5.08 25.30
CA ASN A 59 0.65 -6.40 25.90
C ASN A 59 1.23 -6.29 27.32
N ARG A 60 2.20 -5.40 27.53
CA ARG A 60 2.74 -5.11 28.87
C ARG A 60 1.66 -4.58 29.82
N ALA A 61 0.75 -3.72 29.35
CA ALA A 61 -0.31 -3.14 30.16
C ALA A 61 -1.47 -4.12 30.43
N THR A 62 -1.78 -5.03 29.51
CA THR A 62 -2.97 -5.87 29.56
C THR A 62 -2.70 -7.34 29.89
N GLY A 63 -1.44 -7.77 29.86
CA GLY A 63 -1.06 -9.18 30.02
C GLY A 63 -1.43 -10.06 28.81
N ARG A 64 -1.73 -9.46 27.64
CA ARG A 64 -2.09 -10.18 26.40
C ARG A 64 -0.86 -10.41 25.53
N SER A 65 -1.06 -11.09 24.40
CA SER A 65 -0.04 -11.33 23.35
C SER A 65 -0.52 -10.87 21.97
N ASP A 66 -1.28 -9.79 21.92
CA ASP A 66 -1.83 -9.24 20.67
C ASP A 66 -0.72 -8.73 19.75
N ARG A 67 -0.83 -9.03 18.45
CA ARG A 67 0.01 -8.48 17.40
C ARG A 67 -0.83 -7.61 16.47
N TYR A 68 -0.83 -6.30 16.69
CA TYR A 68 -1.51 -5.36 15.79
C TYR A 68 -0.70 -5.16 14.52
N HIS A 69 -1.32 -5.41 13.37
CA HIS A 69 -0.68 -5.29 12.06
C HIS A 69 -1.70 -4.95 10.98
N VAL A 70 -1.37 -4.00 10.08
CA VAL A 70 -2.28 -3.60 8.98
C VAL A 70 -2.66 -4.75 8.05
N GLY A 71 -1.84 -5.80 7.96
CA GLY A 71 -2.15 -7.03 7.23
C GLY A 71 -3.33 -7.84 7.79
N GLU A 72 -3.91 -7.45 8.95
CA GLU A 72 -5.21 -7.96 9.39
C GLU A 72 -6.36 -7.51 8.47
N VAL A 73 -6.20 -6.37 7.80
CA VAL A 73 -7.11 -5.95 6.73
C VAL A 73 -6.87 -6.87 5.55
N PHE A 74 -7.92 -7.59 5.16
CA PHE A 74 -7.79 -8.66 4.18
C PHE A 74 -7.24 -8.14 2.85
N ASN A 75 -6.17 -8.77 2.37
CA ASN A 75 -5.47 -8.35 1.16
C ASN A 75 -6.40 -8.39 -0.07
N LEU A 76 -6.59 -7.25 -0.71
CA LEU A 76 -7.56 -7.11 -1.80
C LEU A 76 -7.18 -7.95 -3.04
N ALA A 77 -5.90 -8.05 -3.39
CA ALA A 77 -5.46 -8.86 -4.52
C ALA A 77 -5.75 -10.35 -4.27
N THR A 78 -5.52 -10.83 -3.03
CA THR A 78 -5.85 -12.19 -2.63
C THR A 78 -7.35 -12.47 -2.75
N LEU A 79 -8.19 -11.52 -2.34
CA LEU A 79 -9.65 -11.61 -2.46
C LEU A 79 -10.09 -11.73 -3.93
N TYR A 80 -9.58 -10.82 -4.78
CA TYR A 80 -9.92 -10.83 -6.21
C TYR A 80 -9.52 -12.12 -6.90
N LEU A 81 -8.28 -12.57 -6.71
CA LEU A 81 -7.77 -13.81 -7.32
C LEU A 81 -8.52 -15.05 -6.84
N THR A 82 -8.76 -15.16 -5.53
CA THR A 82 -9.54 -16.26 -4.94
C THR A 82 -10.97 -16.27 -5.49
N ASN A 83 -11.63 -15.11 -5.49
CA ASN A 83 -12.99 -14.99 -5.99
C ASN A 83 -13.09 -15.28 -7.49
N HIS A 84 -12.10 -14.85 -8.27
CA HIS A 84 -12.05 -15.11 -9.72
C HIS A 84 -11.90 -16.61 -10.03
N LEU A 85 -11.02 -17.32 -9.32
CA LEU A 85 -10.91 -18.78 -9.42
C LEU A 85 -12.22 -19.48 -9.06
N ARG A 86 -12.85 -19.10 -7.94
CA ARG A 86 -14.12 -19.68 -7.48
C ARG A 86 -15.25 -19.49 -8.50
N ARG A 87 -15.33 -18.32 -9.15
CA ARG A 87 -16.31 -18.06 -10.24
C ARG A 87 -16.10 -18.94 -11.47
N HIS A 88 -14.87 -19.43 -11.69
CA HIS A 88 -14.57 -20.37 -12.78
C HIS A 88 -14.66 -21.84 -12.34
N GLY A 89 -15.25 -22.10 -11.16
CA GLY A 89 -15.53 -23.45 -10.68
C GLY A 89 -14.37 -24.16 -9.99
N TYR A 90 -13.28 -23.44 -9.67
CA TYR A 90 -12.15 -23.98 -8.92
C TYR A 90 -12.35 -23.75 -7.41
N THR A 91 -11.87 -24.69 -6.60
CA THR A 91 -11.76 -24.51 -5.16
C THR A 91 -10.51 -23.68 -4.85
N ALA A 92 -10.66 -22.58 -4.13
CA ALA A 92 -9.54 -21.70 -3.81
C ALA A 92 -9.65 -21.16 -2.39
N GLU A 93 -8.54 -21.16 -1.64
CA GLU A 93 -8.47 -20.65 -0.27
C GLU A 93 -7.42 -19.55 -0.16
N PRO A 94 -7.75 -18.42 0.49
CA PRO A 94 -6.83 -17.31 0.66
C PRO A 94 -6.01 -17.43 1.93
N VAL A 95 -4.76 -16.98 1.85
CA VAL A 95 -3.87 -16.68 2.98
C VAL A 95 -3.50 -15.21 2.87
N SER A 96 -4.04 -14.37 3.77
CA SER A 96 -3.91 -12.92 3.65
C SER A 96 -2.55 -12.41 4.10
N LEU A 97 -2.04 -12.90 5.25
CA LEU A 97 -0.77 -12.51 5.84
C LEU A 97 0.09 -13.75 6.13
N PHE A 98 1.05 -14.03 5.27
CA PHE A 98 1.90 -15.23 5.35
C PHE A 98 2.50 -15.46 6.73
N GLY A 99 3.17 -14.44 7.31
CA GLY A 99 3.87 -14.60 8.59
C GLY A 99 2.97 -14.94 9.79
N ALA A 100 1.69 -14.54 9.74
CA ALA A 100 0.75 -14.78 10.83
C ALA A 100 -0.16 -16.00 10.60
N GLU A 101 -0.26 -16.48 9.36
CA GLU A 101 -1.17 -17.56 8.96
C GLU A 101 -0.41 -18.84 8.53
N GLN A 102 0.84 -19.03 8.98
CA GLN A 102 1.66 -20.19 8.59
C GLN A 102 1.07 -21.53 9.03
N GLU A 103 0.45 -21.62 10.19
CA GLU A 103 -0.21 -22.84 10.65
C GLU A 103 -1.41 -23.21 9.77
N GLN A 104 -2.24 -22.21 9.40
CA GLN A 104 -3.34 -22.39 8.46
C GLN A 104 -2.81 -22.81 7.09
N LEU A 105 -1.75 -22.14 6.59
CA LEU A 105 -1.12 -22.49 5.32
C LEU A 105 -0.59 -23.92 5.33
N ALA A 106 0.07 -24.37 6.40
CA ALA A 106 0.57 -25.74 6.51
C ALA A 106 -0.58 -26.76 6.49
N ALA A 107 -1.70 -26.47 7.16
CA ALA A 107 -2.89 -27.31 7.12
C ALA A 107 -3.50 -27.41 5.71
N LEU A 108 -3.60 -26.28 5.00
CA LEU A 108 -4.07 -26.27 3.60
C LEU A 108 -3.12 -27.01 2.64
N LEU A 109 -1.80 -26.88 2.85
CA LEU A 109 -0.80 -27.59 2.03
C LEU A 109 -0.85 -29.11 2.25
N ALA A 110 -1.25 -29.58 3.45
CA ALA A 110 -1.45 -31.00 3.72
C ALA A 110 -2.59 -31.63 2.88
N GLU A 111 -3.53 -30.83 2.38
CA GLU A 111 -4.57 -31.26 1.44
C GLU A 111 -4.03 -31.50 0.01
N ARG A 112 -2.75 -31.21 -0.22
CA ARG A 112 -2.07 -31.32 -1.52
C ARG A 112 -2.77 -30.52 -2.62
N PRO A 113 -2.83 -29.18 -2.47
CA PRO A 113 -3.43 -28.32 -3.48
C PRO A 113 -2.71 -28.47 -4.81
N ARG A 114 -3.43 -28.32 -5.92
CA ARG A 114 -2.87 -28.39 -7.27
C ARG A 114 -1.83 -27.29 -7.50
N MET A 115 -2.12 -26.07 -7.01
CA MET A 115 -1.20 -24.95 -7.11
C MET A 115 -1.26 -24.01 -5.90
N VAL A 116 -0.17 -23.24 -5.72
CA VAL A 116 -0.10 -22.07 -4.85
C VAL A 116 0.17 -20.86 -5.71
N ALA A 117 -0.67 -19.84 -5.61
CA ALA A 117 -0.50 -18.55 -6.27
C ALA A 117 0.00 -17.49 -5.28
N ILE A 118 1.08 -16.80 -5.61
CA ILE A 118 1.67 -15.73 -4.78
C ILE A 118 1.47 -14.40 -5.49
N THR A 119 0.73 -13.46 -4.88
CA THR A 119 0.61 -12.08 -5.40
C THR A 119 1.66 -11.18 -4.76
N THR A 120 2.36 -10.41 -5.61
CA THR A 120 3.46 -9.55 -5.18
C THR A 120 3.06 -8.07 -5.03
N THR A 121 1.79 -7.80 -4.72
CA THR A 121 1.21 -6.44 -4.74
C THR A 121 1.97 -5.44 -3.84
N PHE A 122 2.54 -5.87 -2.73
CA PHE A 122 3.29 -5.03 -1.79
C PHE A 122 4.78 -5.40 -1.70
N TYR A 123 5.29 -6.23 -2.60
CA TYR A 123 6.68 -6.66 -2.53
C TYR A 123 7.58 -5.73 -3.35
N VAL A 124 8.65 -5.25 -2.72
CA VAL A 124 9.65 -4.36 -3.35
C VAL A 124 10.90 -5.13 -3.80
N ASN A 125 11.08 -6.38 -3.35
CA ASN A 125 12.17 -7.28 -3.72
C ASN A 125 11.71 -8.74 -3.71
N ILE A 126 12.59 -9.66 -4.11
CA ILE A 126 12.26 -11.09 -4.26
C ILE A 126 12.28 -11.89 -2.96
N LEU A 127 12.85 -11.38 -1.87
CA LEU A 127 13.05 -12.14 -0.63
C LEU A 127 11.74 -12.70 -0.03
N PRO A 128 10.63 -11.95 0.04
CA PRO A 128 9.36 -12.50 0.49
C PRO A 128 8.87 -13.69 -0.35
N VAL A 129 9.10 -13.66 -1.68
CA VAL A 129 8.75 -14.77 -2.56
C VAL A 129 9.59 -16.00 -2.22
N VAL A 130 10.91 -15.84 -2.07
CA VAL A 130 11.82 -16.94 -1.70
C VAL A 130 11.36 -17.61 -0.40
N GLN A 131 11.08 -16.83 0.64
CA GLN A 131 10.64 -17.35 1.94
C GLN A 131 9.32 -18.13 1.86
N ILE A 132 8.36 -17.62 1.08
CA ILE A 132 7.07 -18.33 0.86
C ILE A 132 7.30 -19.62 0.06
N VAL A 133 8.10 -19.58 -1.00
CA VAL A 133 8.40 -20.75 -1.84
C VAL A 133 9.10 -21.83 -1.02
N GLU A 134 10.10 -21.48 -0.21
CA GLU A 134 10.78 -22.41 0.69
C GLU A 134 9.80 -23.07 1.67
N PHE A 135 8.88 -22.30 2.24
CA PHE A 135 7.84 -22.82 3.13
C PHE A 135 6.92 -23.80 2.40
N VAL A 136 6.44 -23.44 1.20
CA VAL A 136 5.56 -24.31 0.40
C VAL A 136 6.29 -25.60 0.00
N ARG A 137 7.53 -25.52 -0.49
CA ARG A 137 8.33 -26.71 -0.88
C ARG A 137 8.59 -27.67 0.28
N LYS A 138 8.77 -27.13 1.48
CA LYS A 138 8.94 -27.92 2.69
C LYS A 138 7.69 -28.76 3.02
N HIS A 139 6.48 -28.23 2.80
CA HIS A 139 5.22 -28.86 3.21
C HIS A 139 4.52 -29.61 2.06
N ALA A 140 4.68 -29.14 0.82
CA ALA A 140 4.07 -29.71 -0.38
C ALA A 140 5.03 -29.57 -1.58
N PRO A 141 6.08 -30.40 -1.67
CA PRO A 141 7.16 -30.25 -2.66
C PRO A 141 6.69 -30.34 -4.12
N ASP A 142 5.63 -31.09 -4.40
CA ASP A 142 5.13 -31.33 -5.75
C ASP A 142 4.05 -30.32 -6.20
N THR A 143 3.62 -29.42 -5.31
CA THR A 143 2.61 -28.40 -5.64
C THR A 143 3.18 -27.36 -6.60
N HIS A 144 2.46 -27.07 -7.69
CA HIS A 144 2.87 -26.02 -8.63
C HIS A 144 2.79 -24.65 -8.01
N ILE A 145 3.87 -23.87 -8.08
CA ILE A 145 3.91 -22.50 -7.54
C ILE A 145 3.92 -21.50 -8.70
N VAL A 146 2.92 -20.60 -8.71
CA VAL A 146 2.84 -19.50 -9.67
C VAL A 146 2.97 -18.16 -8.95
N VAL A 147 3.81 -17.25 -9.45
CA VAL A 147 4.03 -15.92 -8.88
C VAL A 147 3.63 -14.85 -9.88
N GLY A 148 2.86 -13.85 -9.44
CA GLY A 148 2.43 -12.75 -10.28
C GLY A 148 2.32 -11.43 -9.53
N GLY A 149 1.97 -10.38 -10.26
CA GLY A 149 1.75 -9.05 -9.69
C GLY A 149 2.86 -8.05 -9.99
N PRO A 150 2.83 -6.86 -9.35
CA PRO A 150 3.65 -5.72 -9.71
C PRO A 150 5.16 -5.95 -9.71
N LEU A 151 5.68 -6.77 -8.77
CA LEU A 151 7.11 -7.07 -8.75
C LEU A 151 7.54 -7.81 -10.02
N ILE A 152 6.80 -8.86 -10.41
CA ILE A 152 7.12 -9.63 -11.62
C ILE A 152 7.01 -8.76 -12.87
N ASP A 153 5.95 -7.95 -12.97
CA ASP A 153 5.80 -7.01 -14.09
C ASP A 153 6.94 -6.00 -14.16
N ASN A 154 7.44 -5.52 -13.01
CA ASN A 154 8.59 -4.61 -12.96
C ASN A 154 9.90 -5.30 -13.35
N LEU A 155 10.16 -6.51 -12.86
CA LEU A 155 11.38 -7.26 -13.18
C LEU A 155 11.49 -7.59 -14.68
N CYS A 156 10.37 -7.82 -15.35
CA CYS A 156 10.32 -8.18 -16.77
C CYS A 156 10.50 -7.02 -17.75
N LEU A 157 10.81 -5.81 -17.31
CA LEU A 157 10.96 -4.62 -18.14
C LEU A 157 11.98 -4.74 -19.29
N GLY A 158 13.08 -5.39 -19.03
CA GLY A 158 14.18 -5.60 -19.98
C GLY A 158 14.05 -6.87 -20.83
N GLY A 159 12.92 -7.59 -20.73
CA GLY A 159 12.76 -8.94 -21.28
C GLY A 159 13.46 -9.99 -20.42
N LEU A 160 13.58 -11.21 -20.94
CA LEU A 160 14.21 -12.36 -20.25
C LEU A 160 15.74 -12.28 -20.30
N THR A 161 16.32 -11.32 -19.56
CA THR A 161 17.79 -11.22 -19.41
C THR A 161 18.33 -12.36 -18.54
N GLU A 162 19.65 -12.66 -18.65
CA GLU A 162 20.31 -13.64 -17.76
C GLU A 162 20.08 -13.32 -16.27
N THR A 163 20.27 -12.06 -15.89
CA THR A 163 20.03 -11.61 -14.50
C THR A 163 18.59 -11.89 -14.05
N LEU A 164 17.60 -11.70 -14.92
CA LEU A 164 16.21 -12.00 -14.59
C LEU A 164 15.98 -13.51 -14.45
N GLN A 165 16.59 -14.31 -15.33
CA GLN A 165 16.53 -15.77 -15.22
C GLN A 165 17.15 -16.27 -13.91
N ASP A 166 18.28 -15.69 -13.50
CA ASP A 166 18.91 -15.98 -12.21
C ASP A 166 17.99 -15.61 -11.02
N MET A 167 17.28 -14.47 -11.12
CA MET A 167 16.29 -14.07 -10.10
C MET A 167 15.11 -15.06 -10.05
N PHE A 168 14.60 -15.50 -11.20
CA PHE A 168 13.54 -16.51 -11.24
C PHE A 168 14.01 -17.86 -10.67
N PHE A 169 15.21 -18.26 -10.98
CA PHE A 169 15.81 -19.45 -10.39
C PHE A 169 15.95 -19.31 -8.86
N ALA A 170 16.42 -18.15 -8.39
CA ALA A 170 16.54 -17.89 -6.96
C ALA A 170 15.19 -17.86 -6.23
N MET A 171 14.13 -17.37 -6.86
CA MET A 171 12.77 -17.44 -6.30
C MET A 171 12.21 -18.84 -6.23
N GLY A 172 12.59 -19.75 -7.13
CA GLY A 172 12.26 -21.19 -7.09
C GLY A 172 10.80 -21.56 -7.38
N ALA A 173 10.01 -20.63 -7.97
CA ALA A 173 8.65 -20.93 -8.43
C ALA A 173 8.65 -21.61 -9.81
N ASP A 174 7.58 -22.37 -10.12
CA ASP A 174 7.47 -23.12 -11.37
C ASP A 174 7.06 -22.24 -12.56
N SER A 175 6.30 -21.16 -12.29
CA SER A 175 5.87 -20.23 -13.32
C SER A 175 5.63 -18.82 -12.76
N TYR A 176 5.67 -17.83 -13.67
CA TYR A 176 5.49 -16.42 -13.35
C TYR A 176 4.46 -15.81 -14.31
N VAL A 177 3.57 -14.95 -13.82
CA VAL A 177 2.59 -14.22 -14.63
C VAL A 177 3.07 -12.80 -14.84
N GLN A 178 3.36 -12.46 -16.08
CA GLN A 178 3.71 -11.11 -16.52
C GLN A 178 2.46 -10.40 -17.08
N GLU A 179 1.61 -9.90 -16.20
CA GLU A 179 0.41 -9.15 -16.57
C GLU A 179 -0.02 -8.26 -15.40
N SER A 180 -0.48 -7.04 -15.70
CA SER A 180 -0.87 -6.06 -14.69
C SER A 180 -2.14 -6.44 -13.91
N GLN A 181 -2.98 -7.29 -14.49
CA GLN A 181 -4.20 -7.83 -13.87
C GLN A 181 -3.99 -9.28 -13.47
N GLY A 182 -3.77 -10.18 -14.43
CA GLY A 182 -3.35 -11.57 -14.23
C GLY A 182 -4.43 -12.54 -13.75
N GLU A 183 -5.67 -12.08 -13.52
CA GLU A 183 -6.77 -12.93 -13.03
C GLU A 183 -7.10 -14.03 -14.03
N GLN A 184 -7.20 -13.69 -15.31
CA GLN A 184 -7.50 -14.67 -16.36
C GLN A 184 -6.34 -15.63 -16.63
N ALA A 185 -5.09 -15.11 -16.61
CA ALA A 185 -3.90 -15.97 -16.74
C ALA A 185 -3.85 -17.01 -15.61
N LEU A 186 -4.17 -16.64 -14.37
CA LEU A 186 -4.20 -17.56 -13.24
C LEU A 186 -5.24 -18.68 -13.43
N VAL A 187 -6.44 -18.35 -13.93
CA VAL A 187 -7.48 -19.35 -14.27
C VAL A 187 -6.99 -20.29 -15.36
N GLU A 188 -6.34 -19.80 -16.40
CA GLU A 188 -5.81 -20.61 -17.50
C GLU A 188 -4.65 -21.51 -17.04
N VAL A 189 -3.78 -21.05 -16.14
CA VAL A 189 -2.77 -21.91 -15.48
C VAL A 189 -3.44 -23.03 -14.71
N CYS A 190 -4.45 -22.73 -13.89
CA CYS A 190 -5.20 -23.74 -13.14
C CYS A 190 -5.88 -24.77 -14.06
N ALA A 191 -6.45 -24.32 -15.17
CA ALA A 191 -7.07 -25.17 -16.19
C ALA A 191 -6.04 -26.11 -16.84
N ALA A 192 -4.89 -25.59 -17.24
CA ALA A 192 -3.81 -26.37 -17.84
C ALA A 192 -3.30 -27.46 -16.89
N LEU A 193 -3.03 -27.10 -15.62
CA LEU A 193 -2.62 -28.04 -14.58
C LEU A 193 -3.69 -29.11 -14.30
N THR A 194 -4.98 -28.72 -14.34
CA THR A 194 -6.11 -29.64 -14.17
C THR A 194 -6.19 -30.66 -15.32
N ALA A 195 -5.94 -30.20 -16.53
CA ALA A 195 -5.95 -31.03 -17.72
C ALA A 195 -4.64 -31.84 -17.93
N GLY A 196 -3.59 -31.58 -17.15
CA GLY A 196 -2.28 -32.17 -17.31
C GLY A 196 -1.60 -31.80 -18.63
N VAL A 197 -1.85 -30.57 -19.13
CA VAL A 197 -1.25 -30.08 -20.38
C VAL A 197 -0.19 -29.01 -20.09
N PRO A 198 0.82 -28.83 -20.97
CA PRO A 198 1.85 -27.81 -20.81
C PRO A 198 1.31 -26.38 -20.78
N LEU A 199 2.07 -25.46 -20.15
CA LEU A 199 1.69 -24.05 -20.03
C LEU A 199 1.97 -23.21 -21.29
N ASP A 200 2.58 -23.77 -22.33
CA ASP A 200 2.91 -23.08 -23.59
C ASP A 200 1.70 -22.43 -24.27
N GLY A 201 0.52 -22.98 -24.06
CA GLY A 201 -0.76 -22.46 -24.57
C GLY A 201 -1.37 -21.35 -23.74
N VAL A 202 -0.88 -21.11 -22.51
CA VAL A 202 -1.39 -20.10 -21.58
C VAL A 202 -0.71 -18.76 -21.87
N ALA A 203 -1.46 -17.71 -22.07
CA ALA A 203 -0.88 -16.39 -22.34
C ALA A 203 -0.30 -15.74 -21.07
N ASN A 204 0.68 -14.85 -21.25
CA ASN A 204 1.29 -14.05 -20.19
C ASN A 204 2.10 -14.83 -19.15
N VAL A 205 2.49 -16.08 -19.45
CA VAL A 205 3.23 -16.94 -18.53
C VAL A 205 4.70 -17.02 -18.92
N ILE A 206 5.56 -16.99 -17.92
CA ILE A 206 6.98 -17.31 -18.00
C ILE A 206 7.19 -18.60 -17.23
N HIS A 207 7.78 -19.60 -17.85
CA HIS A 207 8.08 -20.88 -17.24
C HIS A 207 9.37 -21.48 -17.85
N CYS A 208 9.91 -22.54 -17.25
CA CYS A 208 11.18 -23.12 -17.64
C CYS A 208 11.04 -24.60 -18.02
N PRO A 209 10.39 -24.94 -19.16
CA PRO A 209 10.35 -26.30 -19.64
C PRO A 209 11.73 -26.75 -20.12
N GLU A 210 12.15 -27.98 -19.75
CA GLU A 210 13.42 -28.56 -20.19
C GLU A 210 14.64 -27.63 -19.98
N ASP A 211 14.67 -26.91 -18.84
CA ASP A 211 15.72 -25.96 -18.47
C ASP A 211 15.86 -24.74 -19.41
N VAL A 212 14.83 -24.42 -20.19
CA VAL A 212 14.79 -23.26 -21.08
C VAL A 212 13.69 -22.29 -20.68
N TRP A 213 14.08 -21.11 -20.19
CA TRP A 213 13.12 -20.06 -19.85
C TRP A 213 12.35 -19.57 -21.09
N THR A 214 11.05 -19.70 -21.04
CA THR A 214 10.13 -19.38 -22.14
C THR A 214 9.09 -18.36 -21.68
N LEU A 215 8.94 -17.29 -22.43
CA LEU A 215 7.83 -16.34 -22.30
C LEU A 215 6.76 -16.69 -23.35
N THR A 216 5.58 -17.03 -22.92
CA THR A 216 4.45 -17.32 -23.81
C THR A 216 3.88 -16.04 -24.44
N ARG A 217 2.93 -16.19 -25.35
CA ARG A 217 2.33 -15.05 -26.05
C ARG A 217 1.73 -14.03 -25.06
N ARG A 218 2.09 -12.77 -25.22
CA ARG A 218 1.47 -11.68 -24.47
C ARG A 218 0.05 -11.40 -24.96
N ARG A 219 -0.89 -11.33 -24.01
CA ARG A 219 -2.28 -10.98 -24.24
C ARG A 219 -2.75 -10.06 -23.08
N PRO A 220 -2.84 -8.73 -23.31
CA PRO A 220 -3.33 -7.82 -22.27
C PRO A 220 -4.73 -8.24 -21.77
N GLU A 221 -4.91 -8.24 -20.48
CA GLU A 221 -6.20 -8.48 -19.85
C GLU A 221 -7.00 -7.17 -19.70
N ALA A 222 -8.30 -7.26 -19.84
CA ALA A 222 -9.24 -6.15 -19.65
C ALA A 222 -10.47 -6.66 -18.87
N ASN A 223 -10.19 -7.12 -17.63
CA ASN A 223 -11.22 -7.71 -16.79
C ASN A 223 -12.26 -6.64 -16.40
N ASP A 224 -13.51 -6.92 -16.69
CA ASP A 224 -14.63 -6.04 -16.36
C ASP A 224 -14.84 -6.00 -14.85
N LEU A 225 -14.97 -4.79 -14.27
CA LEU A 225 -15.04 -4.61 -12.83
C LEU A 225 -16.37 -5.07 -12.24
N ASP A 226 -17.46 -4.99 -13.00
CA ASP A 226 -18.75 -5.49 -12.53
C ASP A 226 -18.77 -7.03 -12.54
N ALA A 227 -18.27 -7.63 -13.61
CA ALA A 227 -18.18 -9.08 -13.74
C ALA A 227 -17.19 -9.71 -12.74
N CYS A 228 -16.13 -8.98 -12.37
CA CYS A 228 -15.08 -9.42 -11.45
C CYS A 228 -15.27 -8.92 -10.01
N SER A 229 -16.40 -8.28 -9.66
CA SER A 229 -16.72 -7.82 -8.31
C SER A 229 -16.58 -8.94 -7.28
N ILE A 230 -16.24 -8.62 -6.03
CA ILE A 230 -16.03 -9.63 -5.00
C ILE A 230 -17.38 -10.16 -4.49
N ASP A 231 -17.54 -11.48 -4.51
CA ASP A 231 -18.61 -12.15 -3.77
C ASP A 231 -18.21 -12.32 -2.31
N TRP A 232 -18.58 -11.35 -1.48
CA TRP A 232 -18.25 -11.33 -0.06
C TRP A 232 -18.94 -12.45 0.73
N SER A 233 -19.95 -13.14 0.19
CA SER A 233 -20.60 -14.28 0.84
C SER A 233 -19.65 -15.46 1.02
N GLY A 234 -18.68 -15.60 0.12
CA GLY A 234 -17.63 -16.62 0.17
C GLY A 234 -16.58 -16.44 1.27
N PHE A 235 -16.67 -15.36 2.08
CA PHE A 235 -15.70 -15.06 3.15
C PHE A 235 -16.42 -14.88 4.48
N THR A 236 -15.79 -15.33 5.56
CA THR A 236 -16.37 -15.18 6.91
C THR A 236 -16.17 -13.76 7.46
N ALA A 237 -17.03 -13.33 8.37
CA ALA A 237 -16.89 -12.05 9.08
C ALA A 237 -15.53 -11.94 9.80
N GLN A 238 -15.01 -13.06 10.35
CA GLN A 238 -13.71 -13.09 11.01
C GLN A 238 -12.55 -12.88 10.04
N GLN A 239 -12.64 -13.42 8.80
CA GLN A 239 -11.64 -13.19 7.77
C GLN A 239 -11.62 -11.72 7.33
N ILE A 240 -12.81 -11.12 7.11
CA ILE A 240 -12.95 -9.74 6.64
C ILE A 240 -12.57 -8.74 7.74
N GLY A 241 -13.04 -8.93 8.96
CA GLY A 241 -12.82 -8.01 10.09
C GLY A 241 -13.70 -6.76 10.03
N ALA A 242 -13.39 -5.78 10.87
CA ALA A 242 -14.14 -4.52 10.98
C ALA A 242 -13.74 -3.46 9.94
N THR A 243 -12.63 -3.67 9.25
CA THR A 243 -12.14 -2.80 8.15
C THR A 243 -11.88 -3.64 6.92
N ALA A 244 -12.46 -3.25 5.79
CA ALA A 244 -12.29 -3.93 4.51
C ALA A 244 -11.75 -2.98 3.44
N GLN A 245 -11.04 -3.54 2.47
CA GLN A 245 -10.63 -2.84 1.25
C GLN A 245 -11.54 -3.23 0.10
N THR A 246 -11.87 -2.28 -0.77
CA THR A 246 -12.47 -2.54 -2.08
C THR A 246 -12.01 -1.52 -3.10
N ARG A 247 -12.25 -1.78 -4.38
CA ARG A 247 -12.00 -0.84 -5.46
C ARG A 247 -13.27 -0.59 -6.26
N THR A 248 -13.46 0.63 -6.70
CA THR A 248 -14.58 1.00 -7.58
C THR A 248 -14.09 1.40 -8.97
N ALA A 249 -12.78 1.58 -9.11
CA ALA A 249 -12.13 1.91 -10.37
C ALA A 249 -10.77 1.22 -10.50
N ARG A 250 -10.29 1.07 -11.72
CA ARG A 250 -8.95 0.61 -12.05
C ARG A 250 -8.31 1.61 -13.00
N SER A 251 -7.02 1.90 -12.79
CA SER A 251 -6.26 2.92 -13.48
C SER A 251 -6.63 4.34 -13.06
N CYS A 252 -5.96 5.31 -13.63
CA CYS A 252 -6.11 6.73 -13.31
C CYS A 252 -6.27 7.55 -14.60
N ALA A 253 -7.12 8.58 -14.56
CA ALA A 253 -7.34 9.47 -15.70
C ALA A 253 -6.19 10.47 -15.94
N PHE A 254 -5.24 10.59 -15.01
CA PHE A 254 -4.14 11.55 -15.07
C PHE A 254 -2.86 10.91 -15.62
N LYS A 255 -1.95 11.78 -16.09
CA LYS A 255 -0.66 11.41 -16.67
C LYS A 255 0.47 12.14 -15.95
N CYS A 256 0.51 12.01 -14.62
CA CYS A 256 1.58 12.61 -13.82
C CYS A 256 2.94 12.08 -14.26
N ALA A 257 3.95 12.95 -14.37
CA ALA A 257 5.23 12.61 -14.97
C ALA A 257 6.06 11.62 -14.13
N PHE A 258 5.77 11.50 -12.82
CA PHE A 258 6.42 10.55 -11.92
C PHE A 258 5.74 9.17 -11.86
N CYS A 259 4.54 9.01 -12.41
CA CYS A 259 3.68 7.83 -12.22
C CYS A 259 3.57 7.00 -13.51
N ASP A 260 3.91 5.72 -13.43
CA ASP A 260 3.80 4.77 -14.54
C ASP A 260 2.47 3.99 -14.55
N TYR A 261 1.70 4.06 -13.47
CA TYR A 261 0.53 3.20 -13.26
C TYR A 261 -0.51 3.26 -14.39
N PRO A 262 -0.92 4.44 -14.92
CA PRO A 262 -1.88 4.49 -16.03
C PRO A 262 -1.35 3.80 -17.31
N SER A 263 -0.02 3.77 -17.47
CA SER A 263 0.60 3.08 -18.62
C SER A 263 0.54 1.55 -18.48
N ARG A 264 0.54 1.04 -17.25
CA ARG A 264 0.44 -0.40 -16.95
C ARG A 264 -1.01 -0.88 -16.86
N ALA A 265 -1.85 -0.14 -16.15
CA ALA A 265 -3.22 -0.52 -15.86
C ALA A 265 -4.21 -0.23 -17.01
N GLY A 266 -3.75 0.45 -18.07
CA GLY A 266 -4.55 0.79 -19.23
C GLY A 266 -5.50 1.98 -19.01
N ALA A 267 -6.60 2.04 -19.75
CA ALA A 267 -7.60 3.10 -19.62
C ALA A 267 -8.34 2.99 -18.27
N LEU A 268 -8.80 4.14 -17.76
CA LEU A 268 -9.65 4.17 -16.57
C LEU A 268 -10.91 3.34 -16.80
N ALA A 269 -11.11 2.31 -16.00
CA ALA A 269 -12.32 1.51 -15.94
C ALA A 269 -13.00 1.73 -14.58
N THR A 270 -14.34 1.72 -14.56
CA THR A 270 -15.12 1.95 -13.35
C THR A 270 -16.20 0.89 -13.21
N ALA A 271 -16.42 0.38 -12.01
CA ALA A 271 -17.58 -0.43 -11.68
C ALA A 271 -18.87 0.42 -11.71
N SER A 272 -20.00 -0.19 -11.96
CA SER A 272 -21.29 0.47 -11.86
C SER A 272 -21.61 0.86 -10.42
N VAL A 273 -22.47 1.87 -10.24
CA VAL A 273 -22.94 2.26 -8.90
C VAL A 273 -23.67 1.11 -8.21
N ASP A 274 -24.38 0.29 -8.98
CA ASP A 274 -25.13 -0.85 -8.44
C ASP A 274 -24.22 -1.98 -7.95
N THR A 275 -23.12 -2.26 -8.65
CA THR A 275 -22.08 -3.19 -8.17
C THR A 275 -21.50 -2.72 -6.85
N VAL A 276 -21.11 -1.44 -6.75
CA VAL A 276 -20.59 -0.87 -5.50
C VAL A 276 -21.61 -0.94 -4.38
N ARG A 277 -22.89 -0.65 -4.67
CA ARG A 277 -23.99 -0.78 -3.71
C ARG A 277 -24.09 -2.20 -3.14
N HIS A 278 -24.07 -3.21 -4.01
CA HIS A 278 -24.14 -4.61 -3.58
C HIS A 278 -22.93 -5.01 -2.71
N GLU A 279 -21.72 -4.61 -3.09
CA GLU A 279 -20.52 -4.88 -2.27
C GLU A 279 -20.62 -4.21 -0.91
N LEU A 280 -21.02 -2.93 -0.83
CA LEU A 280 -21.11 -2.21 0.45
C LEU A 280 -22.17 -2.80 1.38
N ARG A 281 -23.34 -3.22 0.84
CA ARG A 281 -24.35 -3.94 1.63
C ARG A 281 -23.80 -5.24 2.17
N ALA A 282 -23.14 -6.04 1.33
CA ALA A 282 -22.56 -7.31 1.76
C ALA A 282 -21.47 -7.12 2.83
N LEU A 283 -20.67 -6.07 2.73
CA LEU A 283 -19.68 -5.71 3.77
C LEU A 283 -20.35 -5.29 5.07
N ALA A 284 -21.37 -4.45 5.02
CA ALA A 284 -22.15 -4.03 6.20
C ALA A 284 -22.79 -5.22 6.90
N ASP A 285 -23.39 -6.16 6.15
CA ASP A 285 -24.00 -7.39 6.65
C ASP A 285 -22.97 -8.31 7.35
N LYS A 286 -21.69 -8.23 6.98
CA LYS A 286 -20.56 -8.93 7.63
C LYS A 286 -20.00 -8.19 8.84
N GLY A 287 -20.55 -7.03 9.21
CA GLY A 287 -20.12 -6.25 10.37
C GLY A 287 -18.93 -5.30 10.11
N VAL A 288 -18.61 -5.04 8.85
CA VAL A 288 -17.62 -4.03 8.49
C VAL A 288 -18.10 -2.64 8.94
N ARG A 289 -17.21 -1.87 9.52
CA ARG A 289 -17.46 -0.49 9.95
C ARG A 289 -16.70 0.54 9.12
N ASN A 290 -15.53 0.15 8.59
CA ASN A 290 -14.68 1.02 7.79
C ASN A 290 -14.40 0.38 6.43
N VAL A 291 -14.51 1.16 5.37
CA VAL A 291 -14.18 0.75 4.01
C VAL A 291 -13.05 1.63 3.48
N VAL A 292 -12.04 1.00 2.93
CA VAL A 292 -10.96 1.68 2.21
C VAL A 292 -11.19 1.49 0.72
N PHE A 293 -11.53 2.58 0.01
CA PHE A 293 -11.54 2.59 -1.44
C PHE A 293 -10.11 2.81 -1.94
N VAL A 294 -9.51 1.76 -2.52
CA VAL A 294 -8.12 1.81 -3.00
C VAL A 294 -7.98 2.35 -4.41
N ASP A 295 -9.02 3.01 -4.93
CA ASP A 295 -8.98 3.69 -6.23
C ASP A 295 -7.88 4.76 -6.23
N ASP A 296 -7.03 4.83 -7.25
CA ASP A 296 -5.93 5.81 -7.34
C ASP A 296 -6.39 7.28 -7.30
N THR A 297 -7.65 7.53 -7.62
CA THR A 297 -8.31 8.82 -7.44
C THR A 297 -9.82 8.59 -7.38
N PHE A 298 -10.36 8.42 -6.19
CA PHE A 298 -11.76 8.04 -5.98
C PHE A 298 -12.77 9.08 -6.50
N ASN A 299 -12.43 10.37 -6.45
CA ASN A 299 -13.30 11.45 -6.93
C ASN A 299 -13.22 11.71 -8.45
N VAL A 300 -12.88 10.69 -9.23
CA VAL A 300 -12.81 10.76 -10.71
C VAL A 300 -13.54 9.57 -11.33
N PRO A 301 -14.45 9.82 -12.29
CA PRO A 301 -14.99 11.13 -12.74
C PRO A 301 -15.85 11.83 -11.67
N PRO A 302 -15.88 13.18 -11.61
CA PRO A 302 -16.59 13.88 -10.55
C PRO A 302 -18.10 13.58 -10.48
N LYS A 303 -18.75 13.40 -11.63
CA LYS A 303 -20.18 13.03 -11.69
C LYS A 303 -20.43 11.69 -10.99
N ARG A 304 -19.65 10.67 -11.33
CA ARG A 304 -19.74 9.33 -10.73
C ARG A 304 -19.46 9.37 -9.23
N PHE A 305 -18.46 10.14 -8.79
CA PHE A 305 -18.18 10.32 -7.36
C PHE A 305 -19.42 10.83 -6.61
N LYS A 306 -20.08 11.87 -7.13
CA LYS A 306 -21.30 12.39 -6.53
C LYS A 306 -22.45 11.35 -6.53
N GLU A 307 -22.56 10.54 -7.57
CA GLU A 307 -23.54 9.44 -7.65
C GLU A 307 -23.25 8.37 -6.58
N LEU A 308 -21.98 7.96 -6.39
CA LEU A 308 -21.58 7.05 -5.34
C LEU A 308 -21.87 7.62 -3.93
N CYS A 309 -21.52 8.88 -3.69
CA CYS A 309 -21.81 9.52 -2.40
C CYS A 309 -23.32 9.58 -2.11
N ARG A 310 -24.15 9.94 -3.11
CA ARG A 310 -25.61 9.95 -2.95
C ARG A 310 -26.15 8.54 -2.67
N MET A 311 -25.66 7.54 -3.39
CA MET A 311 -26.00 6.14 -3.14
C MET A 311 -25.66 5.73 -1.70
N MET A 312 -24.47 6.03 -1.22
CA MET A 312 -24.07 5.71 0.17
C MET A 312 -24.92 6.44 1.22
N ILE A 313 -25.35 7.68 0.94
CA ILE A 313 -26.28 8.44 1.81
C ILE A 313 -27.68 7.79 1.82
N GLU A 314 -28.17 7.37 0.66
CA GLU A 314 -29.48 6.73 0.51
C GLU A 314 -29.53 5.35 1.19
N GLU A 315 -28.45 4.58 1.10
CA GLU A 315 -28.33 3.26 1.72
C GLU A 315 -28.20 3.30 3.25
N ASP A 316 -27.62 4.37 3.79
CA ASP A 316 -27.43 4.61 5.24
C ASP A 316 -26.89 3.37 6.01
N LEU A 317 -25.86 2.73 5.44
CA LEU A 317 -25.28 1.49 5.97
C LEU A 317 -24.42 1.71 7.23
N GLY A 318 -24.27 2.93 7.71
CA GLY A 318 -23.41 3.26 8.86
C GLY A 318 -21.91 3.08 8.60
N LEU A 319 -21.51 2.89 7.35
CA LEU A 319 -20.12 2.70 6.95
C LEU A 319 -19.35 4.03 6.97
N ARG A 320 -18.13 3.98 7.46
CA ARG A 320 -17.14 5.05 7.28
C ARG A 320 -16.21 4.67 6.16
N TRP A 321 -15.73 5.65 5.39
CA TRP A 321 -14.82 5.34 4.31
C TRP A 321 -13.60 6.26 4.26
N TYR A 322 -12.53 5.72 3.67
CA TYR A 322 -11.23 6.36 3.42
C TYR A 322 -10.84 6.13 1.97
N SER A 323 -10.17 7.10 1.35
CA SER A 323 -9.70 6.93 -0.03
C SER A 323 -8.59 7.90 -0.41
N TYR A 324 -8.01 7.71 -1.61
CA TYR A 324 -7.25 8.75 -2.31
C TYR A 324 -8.21 9.77 -2.91
N LEU A 325 -7.91 11.05 -2.73
CA LEU A 325 -8.72 12.14 -3.28
C LEU A 325 -7.83 13.22 -3.90
N ARG A 326 -8.30 13.83 -4.96
CA ARG A 326 -7.61 14.92 -5.64
C ARG A 326 -8.41 16.22 -5.52
N CYS A 327 -7.87 17.20 -4.79
CA CYS A 327 -8.55 18.48 -4.54
C CYS A 327 -8.83 19.28 -5.81
N SER A 328 -7.96 19.21 -6.84
CA SER A 328 -8.19 19.90 -8.12
C SER A 328 -9.47 19.45 -8.85
N ASN A 329 -10.05 18.30 -8.47
CA ASN A 329 -11.31 17.79 -9.02
C ASN A 329 -12.52 18.02 -8.10
N ALA A 330 -12.29 18.51 -6.88
CA ALA A 330 -13.35 18.91 -5.95
C ALA A 330 -13.51 20.44 -6.03
N ARG A 331 -14.31 20.89 -7.01
CA ARG A 331 -14.39 22.32 -7.37
C ARG A 331 -15.56 23.08 -6.74
N ASP A 332 -16.51 22.38 -6.17
CA ASP A 332 -17.74 22.94 -5.61
C ASP A 332 -18.00 22.40 -4.19
N GLU A 333 -18.74 23.18 -3.40
CA GLU A 333 -19.10 22.86 -2.02
C GLU A 333 -19.88 21.53 -1.93
N GLU A 334 -20.75 21.25 -2.91
CA GLU A 334 -21.55 20.04 -2.93
C GLU A 334 -20.67 18.78 -2.91
N THR A 335 -19.51 18.79 -3.57
CA THR A 335 -18.58 17.68 -3.57
C THR A 335 -18.09 17.35 -2.16
N PHE A 336 -17.74 18.36 -1.37
CA PHE A 336 -17.28 18.17 -0.01
C PHE A 336 -18.43 17.80 0.95
N ASP A 337 -19.61 18.40 0.77
CA ASP A 337 -20.80 18.07 1.55
C ASP A 337 -21.25 16.63 1.33
N LEU A 338 -21.26 16.17 0.09
CA LEU A 338 -21.59 14.79 -0.25
C LEU A 338 -20.56 13.81 0.32
N ALA A 339 -19.25 14.12 0.24
CA ALA A 339 -18.21 13.31 0.84
C ALA A 339 -18.44 13.14 2.36
N ALA A 340 -18.64 14.24 3.09
CA ALA A 340 -18.86 14.20 4.53
C ALA A 340 -20.14 13.40 4.89
N ARG A 341 -21.26 13.69 4.23
CA ARG A 341 -22.55 13.06 4.50
C ARG A 341 -22.56 11.58 4.14
N SER A 342 -21.77 11.15 3.17
CA SER A 342 -21.65 9.73 2.78
C SER A 342 -20.71 8.92 3.69
N GLY A 343 -20.17 9.51 4.77
CA GLY A 343 -19.34 8.83 5.75
C GLY A 343 -17.83 8.93 5.52
N CYS A 344 -17.35 9.88 4.68
CA CYS A 344 -15.92 10.12 4.54
C CYS A 344 -15.28 10.46 5.88
N SER A 345 -14.33 9.65 6.33
CA SER A 345 -13.61 9.87 7.59
C SER A 345 -12.18 10.34 7.38
N GLY A 346 -11.59 10.05 6.21
CA GLY A 346 -10.26 10.53 5.91
C GLY A 346 -9.88 10.38 4.44
N VAL A 347 -8.99 11.24 3.98
CA VAL A 347 -8.50 11.25 2.60
C VAL A 347 -6.99 11.38 2.52
N PHE A 348 -6.41 10.58 1.63
CA PHE A 348 -5.03 10.68 1.22
C PHE A 348 -4.94 11.67 0.05
N LEU A 349 -4.22 12.76 0.24
CA LEU A 349 -4.01 13.80 -0.75
C LEU A 349 -2.61 13.69 -1.33
N GLY A 350 -2.50 13.21 -2.58
CA GLY A 350 -1.26 13.32 -3.33
C GLY A 350 -1.03 14.78 -3.71
N ILE A 351 -0.43 15.56 -2.85
CA ILE A 351 -0.10 16.97 -3.10
C ILE A 351 1.17 17.07 -3.91
N GLU A 352 2.16 16.28 -3.55
CA GLU A 352 3.49 16.08 -4.11
C GLU A 352 4.43 17.27 -3.89
N SER A 353 3.99 18.52 -4.06
CA SER A 353 4.78 19.73 -3.83
C SER A 353 3.88 20.94 -3.51
N GLY A 354 4.37 21.86 -2.69
CA GLY A 354 3.77 23.17 -2.48
C GLY A 354 4.24 24.24 -3.48
N ASP A 355 5.13 23.87 -4.42
CA ASP A 355 5.67 24.79 -5.43
C ASP A 355 4.98 24.59 -6.79
N ALA A 356 4.48 25.69 -7.38
CA ALA A 356 3.73 25.67 -8.62
C ALA A 356 4.58 25.17 -9.83
N GLN A 357 5.88 25.50 -9.86
CA GLN A 357 6.75 25.07 -10.96
C GLN A 357 7.04 23.58 -10.88
N VAL A 358 7.25 23.04 -9.67
CA VAL A 358 7.46 21.60 -9.46
C VAL A 358 6.20 20.83 -9.86
N LEU A 359 5.00 21.30 -9.45
CA LEU A 359 3.72 20.69 -9.85
C LEU A 359 3.53 20.71 -11.36
N GLN A 360 3.97 21.76 -12.05
CA GLN A 360 3.95 21.84 -13.50
C GLN A 360 4.91 20.82 -14.13
N ASN A 361 6.14 20.69 -13.64
CA ASN A 361 7.12 19.71 -14.11
C ASN A 361 6.60 18.27 -13.89
N MET A 362 5.90 18.03 -12.78
CA MET A 362 5.22 16.77 -12.48
C MET A 362 4.00 16.49 -13.37
N ASN A 363 3.59 17.43 -14.23
CA ASN A 363 2.34 17.35 -14.99
C ASN A 363 1.13 17.03 -14.09
N LYS A 364 1.14 17.58 -12.87
CA LYS A 364 0.11 17.27 -11.86
C LYS A 364 -1.25 17.85 -12.22
N LEU A 365 -1.32 18.85 -13.13
CA LEU A 365 -2.55 19.56 -13.52
C LEU A 365 -3.35 20.05 -12.29
N ALA A 366 -2.65 20.58 -11.31
CA ALA A 366 -3.20 21.13 -10.08
C ALA A 366 -2.43 22.39 -9.69
N GLN A 367 -3.10 23.29 -9.00
CA GLN A 367 -2.52 24.50 -8.42
C GLN A 367 -2.50 24.38 -6.89
N ASP A 368 -1.53 25.01 -6.23
CA ASP A 368 -1.41 25.05 -4.77
C ASP A 368 -2.68 25.61 -4.10
N SER A 369 -3.28 26.64 -4.70
CA SER A 369 -4.54 27.25 -4.24
C SER A 369 -5.71 26.26 -4.17
N GLN A 370 -5.77 25.27 -5.09
CA GLN A 370 -6.79 24.23 -5.07
C GLN A 370 -6.59 23.28 -3.88
N TYR A 371 -5.34 22.95 -3.54
CA TYR A 371 -5.05 22.17 -2.35
C TYR A 371 -5.32 22.94 -1.07
N ARG A 372 -4.93 24.23 -0.99
CA ARG A 372 -5.24 25.11 0.15
C ARG A 372 -6.74 25.14 0.43
N THR A 373 -7.54 25.42 -0.59
CA THR A 373 -9.00 25.41 -0.49
C THR A 373 -9.53 24.03 -0.11
N GLY A 374 -9.05 22.97 -0.77
CA GLY A 374 -9.52 21.61 -0.55
C GLY A 374 -9.25 21.11 0.87
N ILE A 375 -8.05 21.32 1.41
CA ILE A 375 -7.69 20.96 2.80
C ILE A 375 -8.60 21.71 3.78
N ALA A 376 -8.78 23.03 3.61
CA ALA A 376 -9.66 23.80 4.47
C ALA A 376 -11.10 23.25 4.47
N ARG A 377 -11.67 22.99 3.29
CA ARG A 377 -13.03 22.46 3.15
C ARG A 377 -13.23 21.06 3.75
N LEU A 378 -12.22 20.19 3.62
CA LEU A 378 -12.22 18.87 4.23
C LEU A 378 -12.18 18.97 5.76
N LYS A 379 -11.29 19.79 6.30
CA LYS A 379 -11.16 20.01 7.75
C LYS A 379 -12.41 20.64 8.37
N GLU A 380 -13.05 21.62 7.71
CA GLU A 380 -14.32 22.23 8.14
C GLU A 380 -15.43 21.17 8.32
N ARG A 381 -15.34 20.06 7.63
CA ARG A 381 -16.30 18.93 7.69
C ARG A 381 -15.83 17.77 8.55
N GLY A 382 -14.74 17.93 9.29
CA GLY A 382 -14.19 16.90 10.17
C GLY A 382 -13.58 15.70 9.42
N ILE A 383 -13.24 15.85 8.13
CA ILE A 383 -12.58 14.81 7.34
C ILE A 383 -11.07 14.91 7.58
N THR A 384 -10.48 13.82 8.06
CA THR A 384 -9.03 13.72 8.29
C THR A 384 -8.27 13.84 6.97
N THR A 385 -7.24 14.67 6.95
CA THR A 385 -6.41 14.93 5.77
C THR A 385 -5.00 14.42 5.96
N PHE A 386 -4.48 13.68 4.97
CA PHE A 386 -3.07 13.29 4.91
C PHE A 386 -2.44 13.87 3.64
N ALA A 387 -1.32 14.58 3.78
CA ALA A 387 -0.58 15.18 2.69
C ALA A 387 0.67 14.34 2.35
N SER A 388 0.69 13.74 1.16
CA SER A 388 1.87 13.07 0.60
C SER A 388 2.69 14.04 -0.24
N ILE A 389 4.00 14.08 0.01
CA ILE A 389 4.97 14.97 -0.64
C ILE A 389 6.09 14.14 -1.26
N ILE A 390 6.51 14.53 -2.46
CA ILE A 390 7.68 13.97 -3.16
C ILE A 390 8.75 15.05 -3.22
N ILE A 391 9.95 14.76 -2.74
CA ILE A 391 11.11 15.67 -2.76
C ILE A 391 12.17 15.14 -3.72
N GLY A 392 12.73 16.05 -4.52
CA GLY A 392 13.78 15.73 -5.49
C GLY A 392 13.27 15.38 -6.88
N PHE A 393 12.04 15.74 -7.23
CA PHE A 393 11.58 15.63 -8.60
C PHE A 393 12.33 16.63 -9.52
N PRO A 394 12.65 16.29 -10.79
CA PRO A 394 13.41 17.18 -11.68
C PRO A 394 12.91 18.62 -11.75
N GLY A 395 13.81 19.57 -11.48
CA GLY A 395 13.53 20.99 -11.36
C GLY A 395 13.32 21.50 -9.93
N GLU A 396 13.25 20.60 -8.95
CA GLU A 396 13.20 20.99 -7.54
C GLU A 396 14.57 21.43 -7.02
N ASN A 397 14.56 22.35 -6.06
CA ASN A 397 15.74 22.91 -5.41
C ASN A 397 15.36 23.41 -3.99
N GLU A 398 16.35 23.90 -3.22
CA GLU A 398 16.16 24.37 -1.84
C GLU A 398 14.99 25.37 -1.68
N ARG A 399 14.86 26.35 -2.60
CA ARG A 399 13.76 27.32 -2.55
C ARG A 399 12.39 26.66 -2.74
N THR A 400 12.25 25.71 -3.65
CA THR A 400 10.97 25.04 -3.90
C THR A 400 10.60 24.09 -2.77
N VAL A 401 11.60 23.47 -2.11
CA VAL A 401 11.40 22.71 -0.87
C VAL A 401 10.91 23.63 0.25
N ALA A 402 11.52 24.82 0.42
CA ALA A 402 11.04 25.81 1.39
C ALA A 402 9.58 26.23 1.13
N ASN A 403 9.19 26.46 -0.13
CA ASN A 403 7.79 26.73 -0.49
C ASN A 403 6.85 25.58 -0.07
N THR A 404 7.32 24.33 -0.13
CA THR A 404 6.54 23.17 0.29
C THR A 404 6.41 23.10 1.81
N VAL A 405 7.45 23.46 2.57
CA VAL A 405 7.40 23.59 4.03
C VAL A 405 6.40 24.65 4.44
N ASP A 406 6.47 25.83 3.83
CA ASP A 406 5.55 26.94 4.09
C ASP A 406 4.10 26.53 3.77
N PHE A 407 3.89 25.88 2.63
CA PHE A 407 2.58 25.35 2.26
C PHE A 407 2.00 24.40 3.32
N LEU A 408 2.80 23.45 3.83
CA LEU A 408 2.36 22.50 4.85
C LEU A 408 2.04 23.19 6.19
N ASN A 409 2.86 24.14 6.61
CA ASN A 409 2.63 24.89 7.84
C ASN A 409 1.41 25.82 7.75
N GLU A 410 1.15 26.43 6.59
CA GLU A 410 -0.01 27.30 6.38
C GLU A 410 -1.32 26.53 6.23
N THR A 411 -1.32 25.40 5.50
CA THR A 411 -2.52 24.60 5.28
C THR A 411 -2.82 23.65 6.43
N ALA A 412 -1.79 23.29 7.20
CA ALA A 412 -1.86 22.40 8.37
C ALA A 412 -2.76 21.17 8.14
N PRO A 413 -2.47 20.28 7.16
CA PRO A 413 -3.17 19.02 7.06
C PRO A 413 -3.00 18.25 8.38
N ASP A 414 -3.93 17.34 8.70
CA ASP A 414 -3.85 16.61 9.96
C ASP A 414 -2.56 15.82 10.07
N PHE A 415 -2.21 15.14 8.97
CA PHE A 415 -1.01 14.32 8.86
C PHE A 415 -0.28 14.61 7.56
N TRP A 416 1.02 14.35 7.57
CA TRP A 416 1.84 14.53 6.38
C TRP A 416 3.01 13.55 6.35
N ARG A 417 3.62 13.43 5.16
CA ARG A 417 4.86 12.74 4.95
C ARG A 417 5.56 13.26 3.70
N ALA A 418 6.88 13.35 3.75
CA ALA A 418 7.74 13.56 2.58
C ALA A 418 8.58 12.31 2.32
N GLN A 419 8.77 12.00 1.04
CA GLN A 419 9.65 10.94 0.55
C GLN A 419 10.54 11.49 -0.55
N ALA A 420 11.80 11.05 -0.58
CA ALA A 420 12.64 11.28 -1.74
C ALA A 420 12.02 10.63 -2.98
N TRP A 421 12.09 11.31 -4.11
CA TRP A 421 11.59 10.78 -5.36
C TRP A 421 12.18 9.40 -5.66
N TRP A 422 11.33 8.44 -5.95
CA TRP A 422 11.73 7.14 -6.46
C TRP A 422 11.87 7.22 -7.97
N GLY A 423 13.09 7.14 -8.47
CA GLY A 423 13.40 7.21 -9.90
C GLY A 423 12.91 5.95 -10.65
N ASN A 424 11.62 5.90 -10.95
CA ASN A 424 11.03 4.83 -11.73
C ASN A 424 11.25 5.08 -13.23
N GLU A 425 12.10 4.28 -13.86
CA GLU A 425 12.46 4.39 -15.28
C GLU A 425 11.26 4.20 -16.25
N ARG A 426 10.17 3.61 -15.79
CA ARG A 426 8.90 3.51 -16.53
C ARG A 426 8.11 4.81 -16.55
N SER A 427 8.35 5.70 -15.61
CA SER A 427 7.59 6.93 -15.48
C SER A 427 7.84 7.86 -16.67
N PRO A 428 6.81 8.66 -17.07
CA PRO A 428 6.91 9.53 -18.24
C PRO A 428 8.11 10.49 -18.23
N VAL A 429 8.58 10.93 -17.06
CA VAL A 429 9.71 11.86 -16.95
C VAL A 429 11.01 11.29 -17.51
N TYR A 430 11.22 9.96 -17.47
CA TYR A 430 12.40 9.33 -18.05
C TYR A 430 12.45 9.39 -19.58
N ARG A 431 11.33 9.64 -20.24
CA ARG A 431 11.31 9.93 -21.69
C ARG A 431 11.95 11.29 -22.01
N SER A 432 12.07 12.15 -21.01
CA SER A 432 12.72 13.46 -21.09
C SER A 432 13.99 13.52 -20.24
N LYS A 433 14.63 12.36 -19.97
CA LYS A 433 15.81 12.27 -19.09
C LYS A 433 16.95 13.18 -19.48
N GLU A 434 17.17 13.39 -20.79
CA GLU A 434 18.20 14.28 -21.31
C GLU A 434 17.89 15.74 -21.00
N LEU A 435 16.61 16.16 -21.09
CA LEU A 435 16.18 17.52 -20.79
C LEU A 435 16.47 17.90 -19.32
N TYR A 436 16.33 16.95 -18.41
CA TYR A 436 16.54 17.15 -16.98
C TYR A 436 17.93 16.70 -16.51
N GLY A 437 18.71 16.04 -17.37
CA GLY A 437 20.00 15.45 -17.02
C GLY A 437 19.89 14.28 -16.05
N ILE A 438 18.77 13.51 -16.10
CA ILE A 438 18.53 12.38 -15.22
C ILE A 438 19.51 11.25 -15.51
N LYS A 439 20.24 10.80 -14.49
CA LYS A 439 21.08 9.61 -14.49
C LYS A 439 20.70 8.73 -13.32
N GLY A 440 20.81 7.40 -13.49
CA GLY A 440 20.43 6.44 -12.47
C GLY A 440 18.93 6.28 -12.30
N GLY A 441 18.52 5.56 -11.23
CA GLY A 441 17.14 5.26 -10.91
C GLY A 441 16.97 4.78 -9.47
N ALA A 442 15.79 4.32 -9.10
CA ALA A 442 15.43 3.94 -7.73
C ALA A 442 15.77 5.05 -6.72
N TYR A 443 16.61 4.79 -5.71
CA TYR A 443 17.15 5.79 -4.78
C TYR A 443 18.60 6.21 -5.11
N SER A 444 19.11 5.86 -6.31
CA SER A 444 20.46 6.24 -6.76
C SER A 444 20.38 7.02 -8.06
N TRP A 445 19.96 8.28 -7.98
CA TRP A 445 19.77 9.17 -9.13
C TRP A 445 20.38 10.55 -8.88
N GLU A 446 20.70 11.24 -10.01
CA GLU A 446 21.02 12.66 -10.05
C GLU A 446 20.34 13.32 -11.26
N HIS A 447 20.09 14.61 -11.16
CA HIS A 447 19.66 15.48 -12.25
C HIS A 447 20.22 16.90 -12.06
N PHE A 448 19.96 17.82 -13.00
CA PHE A 448 20.61 19.14 -13.00
C PHE A 448 20.41 19.99 -11.74
N THR A 449 19.37 19.75 -10.95
CA THR A 449 19.02 20.59 -9.81
C THR A 449 19.16 19.90 -8.45
N MET A 450 19.27 18.58 -8.39
CA MET A 450 19.35 17.82 -7.13
C MET A 450 19.82 16.38 -7.38
N ASN A 451 20.37 15.74 -6.36
CA ASN A 451 20.59 14.29 -6.29
C ASN A 451 19.80 13.63 -5.15
N SER A 452 19.74 12.31 -5.14
CA SER A 452 18.93 11.55 -4.18
C SER A 452 19.35 11.75 -2.71
N ARG A 453 20.63 12.02 -2.43
CA ARG A 453 21.12 12.29 -1.08
C ARG A 453 20.68 13.67 -0.59
N GLU A 454 20.73 14.67 -1.47
CA GLU A 454 20.22 16.02 -1.17
C GLU A 454 18.71 15.98 -0.93
N ALA A 455 17.96 15.23 -1.74
CA ALA A 455 16.52 15.04 -1.54
C ALA A 455 16.20 14.41 -0.19
N ALA A 456 16.94 13.38 0.20
CA ALA A 456 16.77 12.74 1.49
C ALA A 456 17.13 13.67 2.66
N ALA A 457 18.19 14.48 2.51
CA ALA A 457 18.55 15.49 3.51
C ALA A 457 17.46 16.59 3.64
N HIS A 458 16.82 16.97 2.52
CA HIS A 458 15.67 17.88 2.56
C HIS A 458 14.45 17.25 3.26
N CYS A 459 14.15 15.96 3.02
CA CYS A 459 13.10 15.25 3.77
C CYS A 459 13.39 15.25 5.28
N ASP A 460 14.65 15.08 5.66
CA ASP A 460 15.11 15.15 7.04
C ASP A 460 14.86 16.55 7.65
N ALA A 461 15.30 17.60 6.96
CA ALA A 461 15.11 18.98 7.40
C ALA A 461 13.62 19.36 7.49
N MET A 462 12.80 18.87 6.56
CA MET A 462 11.34 19.10 6.59
C MET A 462 10.68 18.46 7.82
N PHE A 463 11.16 17.29 8.27
CA PHE A 463 10.62 16.65 9.48
C PHE A 463 10.69 17.57 10.70
N ASP A 464 11.74 18.39 10.80
CA ASP A 464 11.89 19.37 11.87
C ASP A 464 11.15 20.69 11.59
N ALA A 465 11.14 21.14 10.33
CA ALA A 465 10.59 22.44 9.93
C ALA A 465 9.06 22.46 9.84
N VAL A 466 8.40 21.33 9.57
CA VAL A 466 6.93 21.25 9.53
C VAL A 466 6.41 21.00 10.94
N THR A 467 5.80 22.03 11.52
CA THR A 467 5.34 22.04 12.93
C THR A 467 3.82 22.06 13.08
N ALA A 468 3.09 22.43 12.02
CA ALA A 468 1.63 22.57 12.06
C ALA A 468 0.86 21.29 11.68
N SER A 469 1.57 20.19 11.38
CA SER A 469 1.01 18.92 10.93
C SER A 469 1.82 17.76 11.51
N THR A 470 1.16 16.63 11.80
CA THR A 470 1.79 15.48 12.43
C THR A 470 2.37 14.54 11.38
N TRP A 471 3.62 14.09 11.57
CA TRP A 471 4.29 13.12 10.71
C TRP A 471 3.71 11.71 10.89
N LEU A 472 3.50 11.00 9.78
CA LEU A 472 3.23 9.56 9.81
C LEU A 472 4.48 8.78 9.38
N PRO A 473 4.96 7.79 10.18
CA PRO A 473 5.96 6.83 9.72
C PRO A 473 5.39 5.99 8.55
N LEU A 474 6.24 5.28 7.80
CA LEU A 474 5.78 4.48 6.65
C LEU A 474 5.82 2.99 6.92
N TYR A 475 6.84 2.49 7.56
CA TYR A 475 7.19 1.08 7.53
C TYR A 475 6.02 0.14 7.86
N ASP A 476 5.41 0.29 9.04
CA ASP A 476 4.23 -0.48 9.45
C ASP A 476 3.04 0.40 9.81
N PHE A 477 3.21 1.74 9.75
CA PHE A 477 2.19 2.71 10.11
C PHE A 477 2.11 3.84 9.07
N ASP A 478 1.15 3.73 8.19
CA ASP A 478 0.83 4.76 7.20
C ASP A 478 -0.60 5.29 7.37
N PHE A 479 -1.09 6.03 6.37
CA PHE A 479 -2.46 6.53 6.37
C PHE A 479 -3.51 5.40 6.52
N TRP A 480 -3.23 4.22 5.96
CA TRP A 480 -4.16 3.07 5.98
C TRP A 480 -4.20 2.38 7.36
N SER A 481 -3.25 2.67 8.22
CA SER A 481 -3.30 2.26 9.62
C SER A 481 -4.42 2.97 10.40
N LEU A 482 -4.82 4.16 9.98
CA LEU A 482 -5.91 4.92 10.62
C LEU A 482 -7.25 4.18 10.54
N PRO A 483 -7.78 3.75 9.33
CA PRO A 483 -8.99 2.95 9.26
C PRO A 483 -8.85 1.57 9.93
N TYR A 484 -7.67 0.95 9.90
CA TYR A 484 -7.41 -0.31 10.60
C TYR A 484 -7.61 -0.14 12.11
N LEU A 485 -6.96 0.84 12.72
CA LEU A 485 -7.09 1.09 14.16
C LEU A 485 -8.48 1.63 14.53
N ALA A 486 -9.15 2.39 13.65
CA ALA A 486 -10.55 2.76 13.82
C ALA A 486 -11.46 1.51 13.86
N GLY A 487 -11.15 0.47 13.09
CA GLY A 487 -11.78 -0.86 13.18
C GLY A 487 -11.50 -1.59 14.49
N LYS A 488 -10.43 -1.24 15.20
CA LYS A 488 -10.07 -1.72 16.53
C LYS A 488 -10.56 -0.80 17.66
N ASN A 489 -11.51 0.07 17.38
CA ASN A 489 -12.10 1.03 18.33
C ASN A 489 -11.18 2.20 18.72
N VAL A 490 -10.09 2.43 18.00
CA VAL A 490 -9.18 3.56 18.25
C VAL A 490 -9.44 4.68 17.24
N SER A 491 -10.09 5.74 17.67
CA SER A 491 -10.39 6.88 16.80
C SER A 491 -9.12 7.67 16.41
N VAL A 492 -9.16 8.38 15.27
CA VAL A 492 -8.07 9.28 14.85
C VAL A 492 -7.79 10.35 15.92
N ALA A 493 -8.83 10.83 16.60
CA ALA A 493 -8.67 11.80 17.70
C ALA A 493 -7.87 11.22 18.88
N ALA A 494 -8.04 9.93 19.19
CA ALA A 494 -7.27 9.26 20.22
C ALA A 494 -5.83 8.92 19.78
N LEU A 495 -5.62 8.69 18.48
CA LEU A 495 -4.29 8.39 17.92
C LEU A 495 -3.40 9.63 17.80
N ARG A 496 -3.97 10.80 17.52
CA ARG A 496 -3.22 12.02 17.27
C ARG A 496 -2.21 12.36 18.39
N PRO A 497 -2.58 12.40 19.69
CA PRO A 497 -1.62 12.67 20.75
C PRO A 497 -0.47 11.65 20.82
N LEU A 498 -0.75 10.37 20.52
CA LEU A 498 0.29 9.36 20.49
C LEU A 498 1.28 9.58 19.35
N LEU A 499 0.78 9.92 18.16
CA LEU A 499 1.62 10.22 17.00
C LEU A 499 2.46 11.47 17.22
N GLU A 500 1.89 12.51 17.84
CA GLU A 500 2.61 13.73 18.23
C GLU A 500 3.71 13.42 19.26
N THR A 501 3.42 12.64 20.29
CA THR A 501 4.41 12.20 21.28
C THR A 501 5.51 11.35 20.64
N SER A 502 5.15 10.41 19.74
CA SER A 502 6.13 9.61 19.02
C SER A 502 7.04 10.45 18.11
N GLN A 503 6.49 11.46 17.44
CA GLN A 503 7.26 12.42 16.65
C GLN A 503 8.23 13.26 17.52
N CYS A 504 7.77 13.73 18.68
CA CYS A 504 8.63 14.42 19.64
C CYS A 504 9.76 13.51 20.14
N LEU A 505 9.47 12.25 20.42
CA LEU A 505 10.45 11.25 20.84
C LEU A 505 11.51 10.99 19.75
N MET A 506 11.09 10.87 18.50
CA MET A 506 12.02 10.71 17.36
C MET A 506 12.92 11.96 17.23
N ARG A 507 12.36 13.18 17.29
CA ARG A 507 13.12 14.42 17.21
C ARG A 507 14.15 14.53 18.35
N GLU A 508 13.74 14.25 19.59
CA GLU A 508 14.62 14.35 20.75
C GLU A 508 15.80 13.36 20.66
N ARG A 509 15.55 12.14 20.17
CA ARG A 509 16.60 11.13 19.98
C ARG A 509 17.56 11.45 18.84
N ASP A 510 17.07 12.11 17.80
CA ASP A 510 17.86 12.52 16.63
C ASP A 510 18.63 13.84 16.87
N ALA A 511 18.37 14.55 17.97
CA ALA A 511 19.03 15.79 18.31
C ALA A 511 20.56 15.60 18.47
N VAL A 512 21.34 16.64 18.14
CA VAL A 512 22.81 16.62 18.28
C VAL A 512 23.25 16.31 19.72
N SER A 513 22.44 16.71 20.69
CA SER A 513 22.65 16.43 22.13
C SER A 513 21.32 16.03 22.75
N PRO A 514 20.89 14.77 22.62
CA PRO A 514 19.65 14.29 23.21
C PRO A 514 19.62 14.51 24.73
N ASP A 515 18.49 15.00 25.27
CA ASP A 515 18.28 15.08 26.72
C ASP A 515 17.72 13.74 27.22
N PRO A 516 18.49 12.94 27.97
CA PRO A 516 18.02 11.64 28.47
C PRO A 516 16.79 11.76 29.39
N VAL A 517 16.65 12.88 30.11
CA VAL A 517 15.48 13.10 30.99
C VAL A 517 14.23 13.36 30.14
N ARG A 518 14.36 14.18 29.11
CA ARG A 518 13.27 14.45 28.16
C ARG A 518 12.85 13.20 27.40
N VAL A 519 13.81 12.41 26.91
CA VAL A 519 13.56 11.11 26.27
C VAL A 519 12.75 10.21 27.21
N ALA A 520 13.20 10.02 28.47
CA ALA A 520 12.52 9.17 29.42
C ALA A 520 11.09 9.65 29.79
N VAL A 521 10.86 10.96 29.80
CA VAL A 521 9.51 11.53 29.99
C VAL A 521 8.62 11.19 28.81
N LEU A 522 9.06 11.42 27.57
CA LEU A 522 8.29 11.14 26.36
C LEU A 522 7.98 9.64 26.19
N GLU A 523 8.95 8.76 26.51
CA GLU A 523 8.74 7.32 26.52
C GLU A 523 7.62 6.91 27.48
N ARG A 524 7.59 7.49 28.67
CA ARG A 524 6.56 7.23 29.66
C ARG A 524 5.20 7.76 29.19
N GLU A 525 5.15 9.00 28.72
CA GLU A 525 3.92 9.62 28.19
C GLU A 525 3.33 8.77 27.06
N PHE A 526 4.17 8.27 26.14
CA PHE A 526 3.75 7.40 25.06
C PHE A 526 3.21 6.07 25.59
N ALA A 527 3.92 5.41 26.50
CA ALA A 527 3.51 4.14 27.09
C ALA A 527 2.20 4.25 27.89
N ASP A 528 2.06 5.29 28.71
CA ASP A 528 0.84 5.55 29.50
C ASP A 528 -0.35 5.84 28.58
N SER A 529 -0.15 6.60 27.51
CA SER A 529 -1.18 6.90 26.52
C SER A 529 -1.63 5.66 25.78
N VAL A 530 -0.70 4.78 25.36
CA VAL A 530 -1.02 3.48 24.75
C VAL A 530 -1.79 2.59 25.71
N ALA A 531 -1.37 2.53 26.99
CA ALA A 531 -2.04 1.72 28.01
C ALA A 531 -3.47 2.16 28.29
N ALA A 532 -3.76 3.46 28.21
CA ALA A 532 -5.07 4.05 28.49
C ALA A 532 -6.12 3.82 27.38
N LEU A 533 -5.72 3.42 26.17
CA LEU A 533 -6.65 3.19 25.07
C LEU A 533 -7.54 1.95 25.34
N ASP A 534 -8.80 2.03 24.93
CA ASP A 534 -9.68 0.87 24.79
C ASP A 534 -9.57 0.33 23.36
N VAL A 535 -8.88 -0.81 23.22
CA VAL A 535 -8.56 -1.38 21.90
C VAL A 535 -9.10 -2.79 21.80
N GLU A 536 -9.88 -3.07 20.75
CA GLU A 536 -10.30 -4.43 20.43
C GLU A 536 -9.08 -5.35 20.18
N PRO A 537 -9.17 -6.64 20.55
CA PRO A 537 -8.08 -7.58 20.34
C PRO A 537 -7.58 -7.63 18.91
N ALA A 538 -6.28 -7.87 18.74
CA ALA A 538 -5.72 -8.19 17.42
C ALA A 538 -6.26 -9.54 16.91
N LYS A 539 -6.34 -9.69 15.58
CA LYS A 539 -6.66 -10.97 14.95
C LYS A 539 -5.54 -11.98 15.17
N TYR A 540 -4.31 -11.49 15.17
CA TYR A 540 -3.10 -12.31 15.31
C TYR A 540 -2.49 -12.14 16.71
N GLN A 541 -1.74 -13.17 17.13
CA GLN A 541 -0.99 -13.18 18.39
C GLN A 541 0.48 -13.53 18.12
N TRP A 542 1.36 -13.13 19.06
CA TRP A 542 2.81 -13.48 18.99
C TRP A 542 3.02 -14.96 19.34
#